data_416b1c9d4f5eeb6fdc4a31d20e91de7b
#
_entry.id   416b1c9d4f5eeb6fdc4a31d20e91de7b
#
_cell.length_a   1.000
_cell.length_b   1.000
_cell.length_c   1.000
_cell.angle_alpha   90.00
_cell.angle_beta   90.00
_cell.angle_gamma   90.00
#
_symmetry.space_group_name_H-M   'P 1'
#
loop_
_entity.id
_entity.type
_entity.pdbx_description
1 polymer ?
#
loop_
_entity_poly.entity_id
_entity_poly.type
_entity_poly.pdbx_seq_one_letter_code
_entity_poly.pdbx_strand_id
1 'polypeptide(L)'
;MTADPTTVPDMTPVQLGAMPRGCTMRTVDERLVAAPVARIFDLARDVEGWPAHLAHYRYVRFDERDGAGGGIVQMSANRPFGIAQWPTWWRSLMEVRDDEPVVRFRHIGGITTGMDVEWSFHPTGDGTLVRIVHVWNGPRWPMIGPLAATTVIGPVFVHGIASRTLAGLARVAEV
;
A
#
# COMPACT_ATOMS: atom_id res chain seq x y z
N MET A 1 -17.96 7.12 33.19
CA MET A 1 -16.74 7.15 32.33
C MET A 1 -17.20 6.92 30.89
N THR A 2 -17.41 7.98 30.15
CA THR A 2 -17.76 7.93 28.74
C THR A 2 -16.44 7.76 27.97
N ALA A 3 -16.28 6.61 27.27
CA ALA A 3 -15.14 6.41 26.39
C ALA A 3 -15.17 7.49 25.30
N ASP A 4 -14.03 8.10 25.03
CA ASP A 4 -13.85 9.04 23.91
C ASP A 4 -14.06 8.26 22.61
N PRO A 5 -15.04 8.65 21.75
CA PRO A 5 -15.37 7.91 20.53
C PRO A 5 -14.31 8.04 19.42
N THR A 6 -13.22 8.77 19.66
CA THR A 6 -12.13 9.01 18.69
C THR A 6 -10.91 8.09 18.87
N THR A 7 -10.85 7.28 19.94
CA THR A 7 -9.70 6.41 20.17
C THR A 7 -9.87 5.10 19.42
N VAL A 8 -9.11 4.92 18.33
CA VAL A 8 -8.98 3.62 17.66
C VAL A 8 -8.31 2.64 18.64
N PRO A 9 -8.84 1.42 18.81
CA PRO A 9 -8.24 0.43 19.71
C PRO A 9 -6.77 0.19 19.37
N ASP A 10 -5.92 0.12 20.40
CA ASP A 10 -4.51 -0.22 20.26
C ASP A 10 -4.34 -1.74 20.22
N MET A 11 -3.51 -2.22 19.29
CA MET A 11 -3.22 -3.64 19.12
C MET A 11 -1.70 -3.91 19.21
N THR A 12 -1.34 -5.15 19.39
CA THR A 12 0.07 -5.57 19.34
C THR A 12 0.68 -5.22 17.97
N PRO A 13 1.93 -4.72 17.93
CA PRO A 13 2.59 -4.37 16.68
C PRO A 13 2.52 -5.47 15.62
N VAL A 14 2.09 -5.08 14.42
CA VAL A 14 1.95 -6.00 13.30
C VAL A 14 3.32 -6.47 12.82
N GLN A 15 3.48 -7.78 12.67
CA GLN A 15 4.68 -8.41 12.11
C GLN A 15 4.27 -9.36 10.98
N LEU A 16 4.58 -9.00 9.74
CA LEU A 16 4.19 -9.77 8.56
C LEU A 16 5.19 -10.85 8.15
N GLY A 17 6.35 -10.89 8.82
CA GLY A 17 7.44 -11.83 8.50
C GLY A 17 8.08 -11.51 7.13
N ALA A 18 8.70 -12.51 6.48
CA ALA A 18 9.32 -12.31 5.16
C ALA A 18 8.28 -12.20 4.04
N MET A 19 8.63 -11.49 2.94
CA MET A 19 7.82 -11.49 1.72
C MET A 19 7.68 -12.89 1.15
N PRO A 20 6.46 -13.33 0.77
CA PRO A 20 6.24 -14.62 0.14
C PRO A 20 7.06 -14.78 -1.14
N ARG A 21 7.56 -16.00 -1.39
CA ARG A 21 8.30 -16.35 -2.59
C ARG A 21 7.50 -17.31 -3.47
N GLY A 22 7.81 -17.33 -4.77
CA GLY A 22 7.18 -18.25 -5.70
C GLY A 22 5.68 -17.94 -6.00
N CYS A 23 5.23 -16.71 -5.74
CA CYS A 23 3.88 -16.29 -6.08
C CYS A 23 3.70 -16.20 -7.61
N THR A 24 2.48 -16.50 -8.07
CA THR A 24 2.11 -16.48 -9.49
C THR A 24 2.24 -15.08 -10.10
N MET A 25 1.92 -14.04 -9.33
CA MET A 25 2.06 -12.65 -9.75
C MET A 25 3.15 -11.97 -8.91
N ARG A 26 4.01 -11.22 -9.60
CA ARG A 26 4.93 -10.27 -8.99
C ARG A 26 5.01 -9.02 -9.85
N THR A 27 4.76 -7.86 -9.28
CA THR A 27 4.99 -6.56 -9.93
C THR A 27 6.01 -5.76 -9.13
N VAL A 28 6.72 -4.88 -9.81
CA VAL A 28 7.68 -3.95 -9.21
C VAL A 28 7.47 -2.59 -9.84
N ASP A 29 7.27 -1.58 -9.00
CA ASP A 29 7.23 -0.17 -9.36
C ASP A 29 8.40 0.52 -8.68
N GLU A 30 9.21 1.25 -9.42
CA GLU A 30 10.39 1.95 -8.91
C GLU A 30 10.38 3.41 -9.36
N ARG A 31 10.85 4.29 -8.47
CA ARG A 31 11.04 5.70 -8.78
C ARG A 31 12.16 6.30 -7.96
N LEU A 32 13.05 7.02 -8.62
CA LEU A 32 13.96 7.94 -7.96
C LEU A 32 13.17 9.21 -7.57
N VAL A 33 13.21 9.55 -6.28
CA VAL A 33 12.56 10.72 -5.69
C VAL A 33 13.65 11.65 -5.21
N ALA A 34 13.65 12.91 -5.67
CA ALA A 34 14.65 13.91 -5.30
C ALA A 34 14.38 14.48 -3.88
N ALA A 35 14.33 13.58 -2.90
CA ALA A 35 14.11 13.91 -1.49
C ALA A 35 14.84 12.92 -0.58
N PRO A 36 15.19 13.33 0.66
CA PRO A 36 15.76 12.43 1.67
C PRO A 36 14.79 11.27 2.02
N VAL A 37 15.36 10.11 2.41
CA VAL A 37 14.59 8.93 2.84
C VAL A 37 13.54 9.28 3.89
N ALA A 38 13.90 10.02 4.93
CA ALA A 38 12.97 10.37 6.00
C ALA A 38 11.70 11.05 5.47
N ARG A 39 11.83 11.98 4.53
CA ARG A 39 10.69 12.73 3.99
C ARG A 39 9.72 11.87 3.20
N ILE A 40 10.24 11.05 2.26
CA ILE A 40 9.36 10.20 1.45
C ILE A 40 8.82 9.01 2.26
N PHE A 41 9.57 8.51 3.23
CA PHE A 41 9.12 7.48 4.14
C PHE A 41 8.00 7.97 5.05
N ASP A 42 8.11 9.19 5.63
CA ASP A 42 7.05 9.78 6.45
C ASP A 42 5.75 9.97 5.66
N LEU A 43 5.82 10.39 4.41
CA LEU A 43 4.65 10.47 3.53
C LEU A 43 4.07 9.10 3.19
N ALA A 44 4.90 8.09 3.03
CA ALA A 44 4.45 6.73 2.70
C ALA A 44 3.79 6.03 3.88
N ARG A 45 4.29 6.25 5.11
CA ARG A 45 3.70 5.66 6.33
C ARG A 45 2.45 6.38 6.83
N ASP A 46 2.30 7.67 6.51
CA ASP A 46 1.09 8.46 6.83
C ASP A 46 -0.03 8.18 5.81
N VAL A 47 -0.52 6.95 5.82
CA VAL A 47 -1.52 6.51 4.84
C VAL A 47 -2.86 7.26 4.96
N GLU A 48 -3.25 7.76 6.14
CA GLU A 48 -4.47 8.54 6.31
C GLU A 48 -4.36 9.93 5.68
N GLY A 49 -3.15 10.47 5.54
CA GLY A 49 -2.87 11.69 4.79
C GLY A 49 -2.95 11.52 3.27
N TRP A 50 -2.92 10.29 2.74
CA TRP A 50 -2.90 10.06 1.28
C TRP A 50 -4.07 10.70 0.51
N PRO A 51 -5.33 10.68 0.96
CA PRO A 51 -6.43 11.32 0.24
C PRO A 51 -6.26 12.83 0.04
N ALA A 52 -5.52 13.52 0.91
CA ALA A 52 -5.24 14.95 0.77
C ALA A 52 -4.23 15.23 -0.37
N HIS A 53 -3.37 14.27 -0.70
CA HIS A 53 -2.31 14.40 -1.70
C HIS A 53 -2.60 13.63 -2.99
N LEU A 54 -3.46 12.61 -2.92
CA LEU A 54 -3.68 11.61 -3.96
C LEU A 54 -5.17 11.54 -4.31
N ALA A 55 -5.60 12.33 -5.28
CA ALA A 55 -7.01 12.48 -5.68
C ALA A 55 -7.71 11.16 -6.09
N HIS A 56 -6.95 10.09 -6.35
CA HIS A 56 -7.53 8.78 -6.67
C HIS A 56 -7.92 7.98 -5.42
N TYR A 57 -7.42 8.33 -4.22
CA TYR A 57 -7.92 7.76 -2.97
C TYR A 57 -9.21 8.45 -2.54
N ARG A 58 -10.21 7.65 -2.17
CA ARG A 58 -11.49 8.13 -1.65
C ARG A 58 -11.44 8.32 -0.15
N TYR A 59 -10.84 7.37 0.53
CA TYR A 59 -10.53 7.41 1.97
C TYR A 59 -9.45 6.39 2.31
N VAL A 60 -8.76 6.68 3.40
CA VAL A 60 -7.90 5.74 4.13
C VAL A 60 -8.20 5.97 5.61
N ARG A 61 -8.38 4.90 6.37
CA ARG A 61 -8.64 4.97 7.81
C ARG A 61 -8.15 3.72 8.51
N PHE A 62 -7.65 3.86 9.71
CA PHE A 62 -7.38 2.73 10.57
C PHE A 62 -8.67 2.23 11.23
N ASP A 63 -8.88 0.92 11.23
CA ASP A 63 -9.84 0.24 12.10
C ASP A 63 -9.22 0.01 13.48
N GLU A 64 -7.90 -0.33 13.51
CA GLU A 64 -7.10 -0.57 14.72
C GLU A 64 -5.67 -0.08 14.47
N ARG A 65 -5.03 0.52 15.49
CA ARG A 65 -3.62 0.94 15.45
C ARG A 65 -2.77 0.06 16.35
N ASP A 66 -1.50 -0.09 16.00
CA ASP A 66 -0.57 -0.96 16.74
C ASP A 66 0.48 -0.20 17.56
N GLY A 67 0.35 1.10 17.70
CA GLY A 67 1.31 1.94 18.43
C GLY A 67 2.70 2.08 17.77
N ALA A 68 3.02 1.26 16.75
CA ALA A 68 4.26 1.34 15.98
C ALA A 68 4.06 2.07 14.63
N GLY A 69 2.88 2.67 14.42
CA GLY A 69 2.53 3.38 13.20
C GLY A 69 1.83 2.50 12.16
N GLY A 70 1.66 1.21 12.44
CA GLY A 70 0.90 0.24 11.65
C GLY A 70 -0.48 -0.07 12.26
N GLY A 71 -1.02 -1.25 11.90
CA GLY A 71 -2.31 -1.72 12.39
C GLY A 71 -3.19 -2.34 11.31
N ILE A 72 -4.50 -2.27 11.49
CA ILE A 72 -5.49 -2.67 10.49
C ILE A 72 -6.02 -1.42 9.80
N VAL A 73 -5.76 -1.31 8.50
CA VAL A 73 -6.14 -0.14 7.70
C VAL A 73 -7.12 -0.53 6.59
N GLN A 74 -8.17 0.28 6.42
CA GLN A 74 -9.11 0.19 5.31
C GLN A 74 -8.84 1.31 4.31
N MET A 75 -8.75 0.95 3.04
CA MET A 75 -8.47 1.88 1.94
C MET A 75 -9.50 1.75 0.83
N SER A 76 -9.80 2.87 0.18
CA SER A 76 -10.62 2.89 -1.03
C SER A 76 -10.04 3.86 -2.06
N ALA A 77 -9.96 3.41 -3.30
CA ALA A 77 -9.47 4.22 -4.40
C ALA A 77 -10.36 4.07 -5.65
N ASN A 78 -10.42 5.13 -6.44
CA ASN A 78 -11.05 5.13 -7.74
C ASN A 78 -10.07 4.60 -8.79
N ARG A 79 -10.55 3.70 -9.62
CA ARG A 79 -9.81 3.17 -10.77
C ARG A 79 -10.34 3.73 -12.05
N PRO A 80 -9.47 4.20 -12.95
CA PRO A 80 -9.89 4.50 -14.30
C PRO A 80 -10.15 3.17 -15.05
N PHE A 81 -11.31 3.05 -15.60
CA PHE A 81 -11.67 1.99 -16.54
C PHE A 81 -12.22 2.68 -17.82
N GLY A 82 -11.34 2.98 -18.77
CA GLY A 82 -11.68 3.84 -19.90
C GLY A 82 -12.14 5.23 -19.43
N ILE A 83 -13.37 5.62 -19.73
CA ILE A 83 -13.99 6.88 -19.29
C ILE A 83 -14.68 6.80 -17.91
N ALA A 84 -14.84 5.59 -17.36
CA ALA A 84 -15.50 5.37 -16.08
C ALA A 84 -14.50 5.22 -14.93
N GLN A 85 -14.88 5.69 -13.75
CA GLN A 85 -14.14 5.45 -12.53
C GLN A 85 -14.85 4.38 -11.72
N TRP A 86 -14.14 3.29 -11.38
CA TRP A 86 -14.69 2.21 -10.58
C TRP A 86 -14.14 2.27 -9.15
N PRO A 87 -14.98 2.46 -8.12
CA PRO A 87 -14.53 2.45 -6.74
C PRO A 87 -14.13 1.05 -6.31
N THR A 88 -12.96 0.94 -5.69
CA THR A 88 -12.43 -0.30 -5.12
C THR A 88 -12.09 -0.06 -3.68
N TRP A 89 -12.21 -1.10 -2.85
CA TRP A 89 -11.78 -1.06 -1.46
C TRP A 89 -10.98 -2.31 -1.11
N TRP A 90 -10.12 -2.18 -0.12
CA TRP A 90 -9.40 -3.30 0.48
C TRP A 90 -9.08 -2.98 1.94
N ARG A 91 -8.85 -4.02 2.72
CA ARG A 91 -8.47 -3.99 4.13
C ARG A 91 -7.14 -4.69 4.28
N SER A 92 -6.21 -4.13 5.05
CA SER A 92 -4.86 -4.65 5.17
C SER A 92 -4.39 -4.64 6.61
N LEU A 93 -3.56 -5.62 6.96
CA LEU A 93 -2.59 -5.47 8.02
C LEU A 93 -1.46 -4.58 7.48
N MET A 94 -1.05 -3.58 8.24
CA MET A 94 0.05 -2.66 7.92
C MET A 94 1.15 -2.79 8.96
N GLU A 95 2.37 -3.04 8.52
CA GLU A 95 3.58 -3.04 9.32
C GLU A 95 4.44 -1.85 8.92
N VAL A 96 4.97 -1.12 9.89
CA VAL A 96 5.96 -0.04 9.69
C VAL A 96 7.23 -0.41 10.44
N ARG A 97 8.38 -0.31 9.78
CA ARG A 97 9.70 -0.48 10.39
C ARG A 97 10.50 0.79 10.19
N ASP A 98 10.92 1.39 11.30
CA ASP A 98 11.69 2.65 11.30
C ASP A 98 13.21 2.42 11.24
N ASP A 99 13.70 1.33 11.82
CA ASP A 99 15.11 0.92 11.86
C ASP A 99 15.64 0.56 10.45
N GLU A 100 14.80 -0.05 9.65
CA GLU A 100 15.02 -0.33 8.25
C GLU A 100 13.80 0.20 7.49
N PRO A 101 13.83 1.46 6.96
CA PRO A 101 12.64 2.13 6.45
C PRO A 101 11.86 1.26 5.45
N VAL A 102 10.76 0.68 5.93
CA VAL A 102 9.90 -0.23 5.17
C VAL A 102 8.45 -0.03 5.62
N VAL A 103 7.54 0.03 4.65
CA VAL A 103 6.09 -0.05 4.90
C VAL A 103 5.56 -1.28 4.18
N ARG A 104 4.88 -2.16 4.90
CA ARG A 104 4.34 -3.39 4.34
C ARG A 104 2.86 -3.52 4.59
N PHE A 105 2.19 -4.14 3.62
CA PHE A 105 0.76 -4.44 3.73
C PHE A 105 0.53 -5.91 3.38
N ARG A 106 -0.39 -6.54 4.10
CA ARG A 106 -1.02 -7.81 3.72
C ARG A 106 -2.51 -7.60 3.62
N HIS A 107 -3.04 -7.74 2.42
CA HIS A 107 -4.47 -7.56 2.19
C HIS A 107 -5.26 -8.71 2.82
N ILE A 108 -6.14 -8.37 3.76
CA ILE A 108 -7.00 -9.32 4.51
C ILE A 108 -8.47 -9.22 4.11
N GLY A 109 -8.83 -8.25 3.26
CA GLY A 109 -10.17 -8.05 2.74
C GLY A 109 -10.19 -7.36 1.38
N GLY A 110 -11.27 -7.53 0.62
CA GLY A 110 -11.43 -7.01 -0.74
C GLY A 110 -10.97 -8.00 -1.81
N ILE A 111 -10.99 -7.55 -3.08
CA ILE A 111 -10.71 -8.40 -4.24
C ILE A 111 -9.25 -8.90 -4.30
N THR A 112 -8.35 -8.17 -3.66
CA THR A 112 -6.92 -8.48 -3.59
C THR A 112 -6.51 -9.21 -2.30
N THR A 113 -7.44 -9.82 -1.60
CA THR A 113 -7.16 -10.60 -0.38
C THR A 113 -6.05 -11.61 -0.61
N GLY A 114 -5.06 -11.65 0.32
CA GLY A 114 -3.88 -12.49 0.24
C GLY A 114 -2.71 -11.90 -0.56
N MET A 115 -2.82 -10.65 -1.05
CA MET A 115 -1.71 -9.92 -1.66
C MET A 115 -0.80 -9.35 -0.58
N ASP A 116 0.50 -9.52 -0.73
CA ASP A 116 1.53 -8.83 0.05
C ASP A 116 2.13 -7.70 -0.78
N VAL A 117 2.35 -6.56 -0.11
CA VAL A 117 2.95 -5.34 -0.68
C VAL A 117 4.09 -4.89 0.21
N GLU A 118 5.22 -4.52 -0.37
CA GLU A 118 6.35 -3.96 0.35
C GLU A 118 6.84 -2.69 -0.33
N TRP A 119 6.95 -1.63 0.44
CA TRP A 119 7.61 -0.38 0.08
C TRP A 119 8.96 -0.32 0.76
N SER A 120 10.03 -0.18 0.01
CA SER A 120 11.39 -0.01 0.50
C SER A 120 12.02 1.28 -0.02
N PHE A 121 12.90 1.88 0.78
CA PHE A 121 13.45 3.20 0.56
C PHE A 121 14.97 3.14 0.65
N HIS A 122 15.64 3.34 -0.48
CA HIS A 122 17.09 3.20 -0.58
C HIS A 122 17.73 4.56 -0.88
N PRO A 123 18.59 5.08 0.01
CA PRO A 123 19.29 6.34 -0.25
C PRO A 123 20.21 6.19 -1.45
N THR A 124 20.27 7.24 -2.28
CA THR A 124 21.18 7.38 -3.42
C THR A 124 21.87 8.74 -3.37
N GLY A 125 22.84 8.99 -4.26
CA GLY A 125 23.47 10.31 -4.37
C GLY A 125 22.51 11.42 -4.80
N ASP A 126 21.43 11.08 -5.51
CA ASP A 126 20.47 12.04 -6.09
C ASP A 126 19.11 12.04 -5.35
N GLY A 127 19.00 11.38 -4.20
CA GLY A 127 17.77 11.30 -3.43
C GLY A 127 17.48 9.90 -2.90
N THR A 128 16.25 9.43 -3.08
CA THR A 128 15.79 8.13 -2.58
C THR A 128 15.21 7.28 -3.71
N LEU A 129 15.75 6.10 -3.95
CA LEU A 129 15.09 5.11 -4.79
C LEU A 129 13.99 4.43 -3.97
N VAL A 130 12.74 4.71 -4.32
CA VAL A 130 11.58 4.04 -3.73
C VAL A 130 11.17 2.89 -4.61
N ARG A 131 10.97 1.73 -3.98
CA ARG A 131 10.57 0.50 -4.66
C ARG A 131 9.33 -0.08 -4.00
N ILE A 132 8.33 -0.40 -4.81
CA ILE A 132 7.10 -1.08 -4.38
C ILE A 132 7.05 -2.45 -5.03
N VAL A 133 6.96 -3.49 -4.23
CA VAL A 133 6.83 -4.87 -4.70
C VAL A 133 5.48 -5.41 -4.28
N HIS A 134 4.73 -5.96 -5.23
CA HIS A 134 3.51 -6.71 -4.95
C HIS A 134 3.73 -8.17 -5.31
N VAL A 135 3.31 -9.09 -4.44
CA VAL A 135 3.28 -10.52 -4.70
C VAL A 135 1.92 -11.10 -4.35
N TRP A 136 1.41 -11.99 -5.20
CA TRP A 136 0.07 -12.55 -5.03
C TRP A 136 -0.12 -13.84 -5.84
N ASN A 137 -0.96 -14.73 -5.34
CA ASN A 137 -1.35 -15.96 -6.05
C ASN A 137 -2.71 -15.86 -6.76
N GLY A 138 -3.29 -14.65 -6.76
CA GLY A 138 -4.61 -14.41 -7.34
C GLY A 138 -5.76 -14.63 -6.35
N PRO A 139 -6.98 -14.25 -6.76
CA PRO A 139 -8.17 -14.51 -5.97
C PRO A 139 -8.39 -16.02 -5.86
N ARG A 140 -8.92 -16.47 -4.73
CA ARG A 140 -9.27 -17.89 -4.49
C ARG A 140 -10.51 -18.33 -5.27
N TRP A 141 -10.64 -17.91 -6.52
CA TRP A 141 -11.74 -18.34 -7.38
C TRP A 141 -11.36 -19.64 -8.09
N PRO A 142 -12.21 -20.66 -8.04
CA PRO A 142 -11.92 -21.92 -8.73
C PRO A 142 -11.70 -21.66 -10.24
N MET A 143 -10.64 -22.24 -10.79
CA MET A 143 -10.27 -22.27 -12.21
C MET A 143 -9.82 -20.98 -12.88
N ILE A 144 -10.14 -19.78 -12.37
CA ILE A 144 -9.84 -18.51 -13.05
C ILE A 144 -8.83 -17.65 -12.27
N GLY A 145 -8.61 -17.94 -11.01
CA GLY A 145 -7.82 -17.11 -10.08
C GLY A 145 -6.40 -16.77 -10.57
N PRO A 146 -5.56 -17.73 -10.93
CA PRO A 146 -4.19 -17.46 -11.38
C PRO A 146 -4.12 -16.69 -12.69
N LEU A 147 -4.99 -17.00 -13.67
CA LEU A 147 -5.04 -16.31 -14.95
C LEU A 147 -5.52 -14.85 -14.78
N ALA A 148 -6.57 -14.64 -14.00
CA ALA A 148 -7.06 -13.29 -13.70
C ALA A 148 -6.01 -12.44 -12.98
N ALA A 149 -5.24 -13.04 -12.05
CA ALA A 149 -4.16 -12.35 -11.34
C ALA A 149 -3.06 -11.87 -12.29
N THR A 150 -2.65 -12.70 -13.23
CA THR A 150 -1.51 -12.40 -14.12
C THR A 150 -1.88 -11.54 -15.31
N THR A 151 -3.09 -11.68 -15.87
CA THR A 151 -3.47 -11.01 -17.13
C THR A 151 -4.24 -9.70 -16.94
N VAL A 152 -5.02 -9.56 -15.88
CA VAL A 152 -5.89 -8.40 -15.68
C VAL A 152 -5.59 -7.67 -14.37
N ILE A 153 -5.56 -8.39 -13.24
CA ILE A 153 -5.48 -7.74 -11.94
C ILE A 153 -4.06 -7.21 -11.67
N GLY A 154 -3.03 -7.95 -12.01
CA GLY A 154 -1.63 -7.54 -11.82
C GLY A 154 -1.26 -6.31 -12.67
N PRO A 155 -1.25 -6.42 -14.01
CA PRO A 155 -0.76 -5.34 -14.87
C PRO A 155 -1.64 -4.09 -14.85
N VAL A 156 -2.97 -4.27 -14.83
CA VAL A 156 -3.90 -3.13 -14.97
C VAL A 156 -4.28 -2.54 -13.60
N PHE A 157 -4.45 -3.40 -12.62
CA PHE A 157 -5.00 -3.03 -11.34
C PHE A 157 -3.95 -2.57 -10.34
N VAL A 158 -2.92 -3.38 -10.14
CA VAL A 158 -1.91 -3.13 -9.10
C VAL A 158 -0.95 -2.05 -9.55
N HIS A 159 -0.39 -2.18 -10.75
CA HIS A 159 0.53 -1.19 -11.32
C HIS A 159 -0.13 0.19 -11.47
N GLY A 160 -1.39 0.26 -11.90
CA GLY A 160 -2.09 1.53 -12.11
C GLY A 160 -2.32 2.34 -10.83
N ILE A 161 -2.53 1.70 -9.66
CA ILE A 161 -2.65 2.40 -8.37
C ILE A 161 -1.27 2.70 -7.79
N ALA A 162 -0.37 1.71 -7.77
CA ALA A 162 0.96 1.85 -7.17
C ALA A 162 1.77 2.96 -7.84
N SER A 163 1.85 2.97 -9.17
CA SER A 163 2.59 3.98 -9.92
C SER A 163 2.05 5.40 -9.70
N ARG A 164 0.72 5.56 -9.62
CA ARG A 164 0.09 6.86 -9.34
C ARG A 164 0.32 7.31 -7.91
N THR A 165 0.23 6.40 -6.96
CA THR A 165 0.51 6.67 -5.55
C THR A 165 1.95 7.13 -5.39
N LEU A 166 2.89 6.37 -5.95
CA LEU A 166 4.32 6.70 -5.90
C LEU A 166 4.62 8.03 -6.59
N ALA A 167 4.06 8.27 -7.78
CA ALA A 167 4.24 9.54 -8.49
C ALA A 167 3.63 10.75 -7.74
N GLY A 168 2.51 10.54 -7.05
CA GLY A 168 1.86 11.57 -6.25
C GLY A 168 2.65 11.91 -5.00
N LEU A 169 3.09 10.92 -4.23
CA LEU A 169 3.91 11.13 -3.04
C LEU A 169 5.28 11.72 -3.39
N ALA A 170 5.90 11.30 -4.50
CA ALA A 170 7.14 11.90 -4.98
C ALA A 170 6.99 13.42 -5.20
N ARG A 171 5.93 13.85 -5.89
CA ARG A 171 5.67 15.30 -6.09
C ARG A 171 5.55 16.08 -4.78
N VAL A 172 4.96 15.48 -3.75
CA VAL A 172 4.85 16.12 -2.43
C VAL A 172 6.19 16.14 -1.71
N ALA A 173 7.00 15.09 -1.87
CA ALA A 173 8.31 15.00 -1.23
C ALA A 173 9.34 15.95 -1.84
N GLU A 174 9.25 16.22 -3.14
CA GLU A 174 10.20 17.02 -3.93
C GLU A 174 10.00 18.54 -3.80
N VAL A 175 8.95 18.99 -3.09
CA VAL A 175 8.64 20.40 -2.76
C VAL A 175 9.11 20.72 -1.35
#